data_3ccc8de6d77762d500fd8594ce49487c
#
_entry.id   3ccc8de6d77762d500fd8594ce49487c
#
_cell.length_a   1.000
_cell.length_b   1.000
_cell.length_c   1.000
_cell.angle_alpha   90.00
_cell.angle_beta   90.00
_cell.angle_gamma   90.00
#
_symmetry.space_group_name_H-M   'P 1'
#
loop_
_entity.id
_entity.type
_entity.pdbx_description
1 polymer ?
#
loop_
_entity_poly.entity_id
_entity_poly.type
_entity_poly.pdbx_seq_one_letter_code
_entity_poly.pdbx_strand_id
1 'polypeptide(L)'
;MGQLGFFDLNRRYESLDEKDDPLVSIAAMVPFESFRSKLKAALIKGELRRSEAERKNSAGRKPWDEVVIFKALVLQALYNLSDDQAEYQLRDRFSFMRFLGLELEDAVPDAKTLWLYREALAKAGAVEELFDLFDGFLKDKGYLARGGQIIDATIVSAPKQHNSREDNETIKEGETPEDWKSKPAKNRQKDKDARWTKKHERSYFGYKNHIGVDRRHKFVRRYVVSDASVHDSQKFEDVLDANTASDVWADSAYRSDEVEEKLAKRGLKSRIHRRAYRNRKLSEAQKAANTTRSRVRARVEHVFGDQKNGMRAEIVRAIGIVRASCKIGMTNLVYNMRRFIFLERMAEMAR
;
A
#
# COMPACT_ATOMS: atom_id res chain seq x y z
N MET A 1 2.77 42.84 16.39
CA MET A 1 3.32 41.61 15.69
C MET A 1 4.75 41.45 16.15
N GLY A 2 5.08 40.31 16.78
CA GLY A 2 6.46 40.05 17.20
C GLY A 2 7.37 39.86 16.01
N GLN A 3 8.57 40.39 16.04
CA GLN A 3 9.63 40.11 15.07
C GLN A 3 10.02 38.63 15.20
N LEU A 4 10.09 37.90 14.10
CA LEU A 4 10.56 36.50 14.11
C LEU A 4 11.99 36.44 14.67
N GLY A 5 12.14 35.80 15.83
CA GLY A 5 13.42 35.59 16.46
C GLY A 5 14.15 34.40 15.81
N PHE A 6 15.46 34.42 15.81
CA PHE A 6 16.35 33.38 15.24
C PHE A 6 16.07 31.96 15.76
N PHE A 7 15.45 31.82 16.94
CA PHE A 7 15.14 30.55 17.59
C PHE A 7 13.65 30.15 17.57
N ASP A 8 12.78 30.92 16.90
CA ASP A 8 11.34 30.68 16.98
C ASP A 8 10.93 29.36 16.30
N LEU A 9 11.63 28.97 15.22
CA LEU A 9 11.40 27.70 14.55
C LEU A 9 11.77 26.51 15.44
N ASN A 10 12.93 26.56 16.09
CA ASN A 10 13.39 25.50 16.99
C ASN A 10 12.42 25.32 18.17
N ARG A 11 11.94 26.41 18.78
CA ARG A 11 10.93 26.35 19.85
C ARG A 11 9.61 25.72 19.37
N ARG A 12 9.21 25.98 18.12
CA ARG A 12 8.03 25.32 17.54
C ARG A 12 8.25 23.83 17.34
N TYR A 13 9.42 23.42 16.89
CA TYR A 13 9.78 22.00 16.76
C TYR A 13 9.84 21.31 18.13
N GLU A 14 10.44 21.93 19.14
CA GLU A 14 10.44 21.43 20.53
C GLU A 14 9.00 21.22 21.04
N SER A 15 8.13 22.19 20.83
CA SER A 15 6.71 22.08 21.21
C SER A 15 5.95 20.98 20.45
N LEU A 16 6.31 20.66 19.20
CA LEU A 16 5.76 19.52 18.46
C LEU A 16 6.30 18.18 18.98
N ASP A 17 7.58 18.16 19.39
CA ASP A 17 8.22 16.97 19.95
C ASP A 17 7.63 16.60 21.31
N GLU A 18 7.31 17.59 22.15
CA GLU A 18 6.56 17.40 23.40
C GLU A 18 5.16 16.74 23.17
N LYS A 19 4.59 16.90 21.97
CA LYS A 19 3.32 16.28 21.55
C LYS A 19 3.49 14.95 20.83
N ASP A 20 4.71 14.39 20.84
CA ASP A 20 5.04 13.11 20.22
C ASP A 20 4.72 13.09 18.70
N ASP A 21 5.31 14.02 17.92
CA ASP A 21 5.14 14.05 16.46
C ASP A 21 5.60 12.72 15.84
N PRO A 22 4.67 11.92 15.29
CA PRO A 22 5.00 10.59 14.75
C PRO A 22 5.95 10.65 13.56
N LEU A 23 6.03 11.77 12.85
CA LEU A 23 6.89 11.94 11.68
C LEU A 23 8.37 11.98 12.06
N VAL A 24 8.71 12.45 13.26
CA VAL A 24 10.09 12.44 13.77
C VAL A 24 10.65 11.03 13.84
N SER A 25 9.88 10.11 14.44
CA SER A 25 10.30 8.70 14.55
C SER A 25 10.38 8.03 13.17
N ILE A 26 9.45 8.33 12.26
CA ILE A 26 9.49 7.80 10.89
C ILE A 26 10.74 8.32 10.16
N ALA A 27 11.04 9.62 10.28
CA ALA A 27 12.22 10.20 9.64
C ALA A 27 13.53 9.63 10.18
N ALA A 28 13.62 9.37 11.50
CA ALA A 28 14.82 8.88 12.16
C ALA A 28 15.07 7.38 11.93
N MET A 29 14.02 6.56 11.92
CA MET A 29 14.16 5.10 11.92
C MET A 29 14.05 4.46 10.53
N VAL A 30 13.33 5.09 9.59
CA VAL A 30 13.21 4.58 8.22
C VAL A 30 14.42 5.02 7.40
N PRO A 31 15.15 4.09 6.75
CA PRO A 31 16.36 4.42 6.00
C PRO A 31 16.03 5.00 4.62
N PHE A 32 15.46 6.21 4.56
CA PHE A 32 15.00 6.83 3.31
C PHE A 32 16.07 6.91 2.23
N GLU A 33 17.33 7.11 2.59
CA GLU A 33 18.45 7.16 1.65
C GLU A 33 18.72 5.83 0.96
N SER A 34 18.38 4.70 1.56
CA SER A 34 18.54 3.39 0.93
C SER A 34 17.65 3.20 -0.31
N PHE A 35 16.55 3.96 -0.41
CA PHE A 35 15.66 3.93 -1.57
C PHE A 35 16.20 4.72 -2.78
N ARG A 36 17.17 5.62 -2.60
CA ARG A 36 17.64 6.58 -3.62
C ARG A 36 17.99 5.92 -4.95
N SER A 37 18.77 4.85 -4.94
CA SER A 37 19.20 4.18 -6.17
C SER A 37 18.02 3.60 -6.96
N LYS A 38 17.07 2.96 -6.27
CA LYS A 38 15.86 2.40 -6.88
C LYS A 38 14.93 3.50 -7.40
N LEU A 39 14.78 4.59 -6.64
CA LEU A 39 13.99 5.75 -7.07
C LEU A 39 14.58 6.38 -8.34
N LYS A 40 15.89 6.59 -8.41
CA LYS A 40 16.56 7.10 -9.63
C LYS A 40 16.31 6.19 -10.83
N ALA A 41 16.51 4.90 -10.68
CA ALA A 41 16.25 3.93 -11.74
C ALA A 41 14.78 3.94 -12.20
N ALA A 42 13.84 4.01 -11.25
CA ALA A 42 12.42 4.08 -11.53
C ALA A 42 12.00 5.36 -12.28
N LEU A 43 12.60 6.51 -11.95
CA LEU A 43 12.30 7.76 -12.64
C LEU A 43 12.82 7.76 -14.09
N ILE A 44 13.91 7.06 -14.38
CA ILE A 44 14.40 6.85 -15.74
C ILE A 44 13.48 5.86 -16.48
N LYS A 45 13.20 4.70 -15.93
CA LYS A 45 12.31 3.70 -16.49
C LYS A 45 10.88 4.23 -16.73
N GLY A 46 10.40 5.09 -15.83
CA GLY A 46 9.10 5.77 -15.93
C GLY A 46 9.10 7.00 -16.82
N GLU A 47 10.17 7.26 -17.58
CA GLU A 47 10.31 8.33 -18.57
C GLU A 47 10.23 9.77 -18.01
N LEU A 48 10.37 9.94 -16.70
CA LEU A 48 10.40 11.27 -16.09
C LEU A 48 11.79 11.90 -16.12
N ARG A 49 12.84 11.07 -16.11
CA ARG A 49 14.24 11.51 -16.16
C ARG A 49 14.97 10.83 -17.30
N ARG A 50 15.95 11.52 -17.85
CA ARG A 50 16.93 10.93 -18.79
C ARG A 50 18.07 10.31 -18.02
N SER A 51 18.65 9.25 -18.53
CA SER A 51 19.91 8.69 -18.02
C SER A 51 21.04 9.72 -18.13
N GLU A 52 22.11 9.54 -17.38
CA GLU A 52 23.28 10.44 -17.47
C GLU A 52 23.88 10.47 -18.89
N ALA A 53 23.89 9.32 -19.57
CA ALA A 53 24.35 9.20 -20.97
C ALA A 53 23.50 9.99 -21.97
N GLU A 54 22.22 10.21 -21.69
CA GLU A 54 21.27 10.93 -22.56
C GLU A 54 21.20 12.42 -22.26
N ARG A 55 21.86 12.91 -21.22
CA ARG A 55 21.90 14.33 -20.86
C ARG A 55 22.85 15.09 -21.76
N LYS A 56 22.32 15.94 -22.61
CA LYS A 56 23.11 16.78 -23.55
C LYS A 56 23.80 17.98 -22.87
N ASN A 57 23.23 18.50 -21.78
CA ASN A 57 23.77 19.61 -21.00
C ASN A 57 23.16 19.67 -19.60
N SER A 58 23.71 20.48 -18.71
CA SER A 58 23.21 20.73 -17.36
C SER A 58 22.27 21.93 -17.22
N ALA A 59 21.89 22.54 -18.36
CA ALA A 59 21.01 23.71 -18.35
C ALA A 59 19.57 23.34 -17.98
N GLY A 60 18.89 24.26 -17.32
CA GLY A 60 17.49 24.13 -16.90
C GLY A 60 17.29 24.02 -15.38
N ARG A 61 16.03 24.01 -14.93
CA ARG A 61 15.69 23.83 -13.52
C ARG A 61 16.18 22.47 -13.04
N LYS A 62 16.91 22.46 -11.93
CA LYS A 62 17.32 21.20 -11.29
C LYS A 62 16.08 20.39 -10.89
N PRO A 63 16.07 19.07 -11.18
CA PRO A 63 14.98 18.22 -10.73
C PRO A 63 14.98 18.13 -9.20
N TRP A 64 13.81 17.93 -8.62
CA TRP A 64 13.68 17.66 -7.20
C TRP A 64 14.50 16.42 -6.79
N ASP A 65 15.04 16.46 -5.58
CA ASP A 65 15.63 15.26 -4.99
C ASP A 65 14.59 14.15 -4.90
N GLU A 66 14.94 12.95 -5.34
CA GLU A 66 14.04 11.81 -5.40
C GLU A 66 13.59 11.32 -4.04
N VAL A 67 14.44 11.46 -3.01
CA VAL A 67 14.10 11.05 -1.63
C VAL A 67 13.15 12.06 -1.00
N VAL A 68 13.33 13.35 -1.27
CA VAL A 68 12.39 14.40 -0.81
C VAL A 68 10.99 14.15 -1.38
N ILE A 69 10.89 13.89 -2.69
CA ILE A 69 9.59 13.58 -3.30
C ILE A 69 9.03 12.25 -2.79
N PHE A 70 9.87 11.23 -2.59
CA PHE A 70 9.41 9.96 -2.02
C PHE A 70 8.84 10.15 -0.62
N LYS A 71 9.48 10.95 0.24
CA LYS A 71 8.94 11.32 1.55
C LYS A 71 7.57 12.03 1.41
N ALA A 72 7.41 12.93 0.45
CA ALA A 72 6.11 13.56 0.19
C ALA A 72 5.04 12.54 -0.24
N LEU A 73 5.38 11.54 -1.07
CA LEU A 73 4.48 10.44 -1.43
C LEU A 73 4.15 9.53 -0.23
N VAL A 74 5.11 9.35 0.70
CA VAL A 74 4.85 8.67 1.98
C VAL A 74 3.83 9.44 2.81
N LEU A 75 3.92 10.78 2.90
CA LEU A 75 2.90 11.62 3.56
C LEU A 75 1.54 11.50 2.87
N GLN A 76 1.50 11.48 1.53
CA GLN A 76 0.25 11.25 0.81
C GLN A 76 -0.39 9.90 1.15
N ALA A 77 0.40 8.85 1.28
CA ALA A 77 -0.11 7.53 1.66
C ALA A 77 -0.53 7.48 3.14
N LEU A 78 0.23 8.11 4.02
CA LEU A 78 0.01 8.14 5.47
C LEU A 78 -1.30 8.85 5.86
N TYR A 79 -1.62 9.95 5.15
CA TYR A 79 -2.78 10.80 5.44
C TYR A 79 -3.86 10.77 4.36
N ASN A 80 -3.69 9.93 3.33
CA ASN A 80 -4.57 9.82 2.16
C ASN A 80 -4.88 11.16 1.48
N LEU A 81 -3.84 11.97 1.24
CA LEU A 81 -3.97 13.29 0.63
C LEU A 81 -4.07 13.20 -0.91
N SER A 82 -4.82 14.11 -1.51
CA SER A 82 -4.72 14.41 -2.94
C SER A 82 -3.42 15.18 -3.24
N ASP A 83 -3.09 15.36 -4.50
CA ASP A 83 -1.89 16.12 -4.88
C ASP A 83 -1.99 17.58 -4.42
N ASP A 84 -3.14 18.22 -4.63
CA ASP A 84 -3.39 19.61 -4.20
C ASP A 84 -3.37 19.72 -2.66
N GLN A 85 -3.98 18.75 -1.96
CA GLN A 85 -3.94 18.73 -0.49
C GLN A 85 -2.51 18.52 0.03
N ALA A 86 -1.71 17.70 -0.65
CA ALA A 86 -0.32 17.47 -0.24
C ALA A 86 0.50 18.76 -0.44
N GLU A 87 0.41 19.42 -1.59
CA GLU A 87 1.05 20.71 -1.83
C GLU A 87 0.65 21.73 -0.75
N TYR A 88 -0.66 21.89 -0.51
CA TYR A 88 -1.15 22.81 0.51
C TYR A 88 -0.58 22.51 1.90
N GLN A 89 -0.65 21.25 2.34
CA GLN A 89 -0.18 20.87 3.67
C GLN A 89 1.35 20.90 3.81
N LEU A 90 2.09 20.69 2.74
CA LEU A 90 3.54 20.86 2.73
C LEU A 90 3.94 22.33 2.96
N ARG A 91 3.14 23.28 2.51
CA ARG A 91 3.34 24.72 2.76
C ARG A 91 2.87 25.15 4.16
N ASP A 92 1.81 24.54 4.67
CA ASP A 92 1.11 24.96 5.89
C ASP A 92 1.70 24.31 7.17
N ARG A 93 2.21 23.07 7.09
CA ARG A 93 2.57 22.28 8.26
C ARG A 93 4.08 22.19 8.46
N PHE A 94 4.56 22.79 9.55
CA PHE A 94 5.98 22.68 9.95
C PHE A 94 6.47 21.22 10.10
N SER A 95 5.65 20.33 10.65
CA SER A 95 6.00 18.91 10.77
C SER A 95 6.24 18.24 9.43
N PHE A 96 5.51 18.63 8.38
CA PHE A 96 5.69 18.09 7.03
C PHE A 96 6.97 18.60 6.38
N MET A 97 7.25 19.92 6.50
CA MET A 97 8.50 20.51 6.00
C MET A 97 9.70 19.86 6.67
N ARG A 98 9.69 19.77 8.01
CA ARG A 98 10.73 19.08 8.79
C ARG A 98 10.93 17.62 8.35
N PHE A 99 9.85 16.90 8.11
CA PHE A 99 9.92 15.51 7.65
C PHE A 99 10.58 15.37 6.27
N LEU A 100 10.33 16.32 5.37
CA LEU A 100 11.01 16.38 4.07
C LEU A 100 12.47 16.81 4.19
N GLY A 101 12.85 17.50 5.26
CA GLY A 101 14.15 18.15 5.41
C GLY A 101 14.22 19.48 4.67
N LEU A 102 13.10 20.21 4.60
CA LEU A 102 12.99 21.52 3.98
C LEU A 102 12.98 22.62 5.06
N GLU A 103 13.66 23.71 4.79
CA GLU A 103 13.61 24.94 5.57
C GLU A 103 12.41 25.80 5.17
N LEU A 104 12.09 26.83 5.97
CA LEU A 104 10.90 27.69 5.74
C LEU A 104 10.94 28.43 4.41
N GLU A 105 12.13 28.78 3.95
CA GLU A 105 12.35 29.52 2.71
C GLU A 105 12.46 28.62 1.48
N ASP A 106 12.55 27.30 1.71
CA ASP A 106 12.67 26.35 0.62
C ASP A 106 11.38 26.26 -0.20
N ALA A 107 11.55 26.07 -1.50
CA ALA A 107 10.43 25.74 -2.35
C ALA A 107 9.87 24.38 -1.93
N VAL A 108 8.55 24.22 -2.03
CA VAL A 108 7.88 22.92 -1.84
C VAL A 108 7.45 22.33 -3.17
N PRO A 109 7.41 21.00 -3.31
CA PRO A 109 6.91 20.34 -4.50
C PRO A 109 5.44 20.72 -4.76
N ASP A 110 5.14 21.14 -5.97
CA ASP A 110 3.78 21.41 -6.41
C ASP A 110 3.00 20.10 -6.71
N ALA A 111 1.68 20.21 -6.80
CA ALA A 111 0.77 19.08 -7.07
C ALA A 111 1.13 18.36 -8.37
N LYS A 112 1.50 19.10 -9.41
CA LYS A 112 1.91 18.52 -10.70
C LYS A 112 3.20 17.73 -10.59
N THR A 113 4.17 18.23 -9.83
CA THR A 113 5.43 17.51 -9.55
C THR A 113 5.16 16.20 -8.83
N LEU A 114 4.35 16.22 -7.75
CA LEU A 114 3.97 15.01 -7.02
C LEU A 114 3.28 13.99 -7.93
N TRP A 115 2.35 14.45 -8.75
CA TRP A 115 1.67 13.62 -9.74
C TRP A 115 2.64 12.99 -10.74
N LEU A 116 3.55 13.78 -11.35
CA LEU A 116 4.53 13.29 -12.32
C LEU A 116 5.43 12.19 -11.74
N TYR A 117 5.96 12.39 -10.54
CA TYR A 117 6.81 11.41 -9.88
C TYR A 117 6.05 10.12 -9.57
N ARG A 118 4.81 10.23 -9.06
CA ARG A 118 3.97 9.06 -8.81
C ARG A 118 3.63 8.30 -10.09
N GLU A 119 3.34 9.01 -11.20
CA GLU A 119 3.11 8.38 -12.51
C GLU A 119 4.36 7.64 -13.00
N ALA A 120 5.54 8.22 -12.83
CA ALA A 120 6.78 7.56 -13.21
C ALA A 120 7.02 6.28 -12.38
N LEU A 121 6.79 6.33 -11.06
CA LEU A 121 6.87 5.14 -10.21
C LEU A 121 5.85 4.08 -10.60
N ALA A 122 4.62 4.48 -10.92
CA ALA A 122 3.55 3.59 -11.35
C ALA A 122 3.90 2.91 -12.69
N LYS A 123 4.32 3.67 -13.70
CA LYS A 123 4.76 3.14 -15.00
C LYS A 123 5.95 2.17 -14.88
N ALA A 124 6.87 2.48 -13.99
CA ALA A 124 8.05 1.63 -13.74
C ALA A 124 7.71 0.35 -12.97
N GLY A 125 6.55 0.24 -12.32
CA GLY A 125 6.23 -0.84 -11.38
C GLY A 125 7.11 -0.80 -10.13
N ALA A 126 7.64 0.37 -9.76
CA ALA A 126 8.73 0.48 -8.80
C ALA A 126 8.32 0.27 -7.35
N VAL A 127 7.04 0.43 -7.02
CA VAL A 127 6.58 0.34 -5.62
C VAL A 127 6.79 -1.05 -5.03
N GLU A 128 6.71 -2.09 -5.84
CA GLU A 128 7.03 -3.47 -5.43
C GLU A 128 8.50 -3.60 -5.06
N GLU A 129 9.42 -3.07 -5.88
CA GLU A 129 10.86 -3.08 -5.58
C GLU A 129 11.20 -2.27 -4.31
N LEU A 130 10.51 -1.15 -4.08
CA LEU A 130 10.67 -0.35 -2.86
C LEU A 130 10.13 -1.10 -1.63
N PHE A 131 9.04 -1.83 -1.80
CA PHE A 131 8.46 -2.67 -0.75
C PHE A 131 9.43 -3.81 -0.37
N ASP A 132 9.97 -4.53 -1.35
CA ASP A 132 10.92 -5.61 -1.13
C ASP A 132 12.23 -5.11 -0.48
N LEU A 133 12.71 -3.92 -0.86
CA LEU A 133 13.86 -3.30 -0.24
C LEU A 133 13.62 -3.02 1.25
N PHE A 134 12.44 -2.51 1.60
CA PHE A 134 12.08 -2.27 3.00
C PHE A 134 11.88 -3.57 3.78
N ASP A 135 11.32 -4.62 3.17
CA ASP A 135 11.22 -5.95 3.80
C ASP A 135 12.63 -6.55 4.07
N GLY A 136 13.59 -6.32 3.16
CA GLY A 136 15.00 -6.64 3.37
C GLY A 136 15.56 -5.94 4.60
N PHE A 137 15.37 -4.61 4.70
CA PHE A 137 15.76 -3.83 5.87
C PHE A 137 15.13 -4.35 7.17
N LEU A 138 13.85 -4.73 7.16
CA LEU A 138 13.19 -5.32 8.32
C LEU A 138 13.85 -6.65 8.73
N LYS A 139 14.24 -7.48 7.76
CA LYS A 139 14.95 -8.74 8.02
C LYS A 139 16.33 -8.49 8.65
N ASP A 140 17.08 -7.51 8.16
CA ASP A 140 18.39 -7.11 8.71
C ASP A 140 18.27 -6.57 10.14
N LYS A 141 17.15 -5.93 10.48
CA LYS A 141 16.81 -5.51 11.84
C LYS A 141 16.29 -6.66 12.73
N GLY A 142 16.31 -7.90 12.23
CA GLY A 142 15.88 -9.09 12.98
C GLY A 142 14.38 -9.37 12.96
N TYR A 143 13.60 -8.59 12.23
CA TYR A 143 12.16 -8.81 12.04
C TYR A 143 11.86 -9.86 10.97
N LEU A 144 12.37 -11.07 11.17
CA LEU A 144 12.09 -12.20 10.29
C LEU A 144 10.62 -12.60 10.33
N ALA A 145 10.09 -13.09 9.21
CA ALA A 145 8.74 -13.63 9.16
C ALA A 145 8.65 -14.88 10.02
N ARG A 146 7.86 -14.83 11.11
CA ARG A 146 7.80 -15.89 12.14
C ARG A 146 6.38 -16.24 12.55
N GLY A 147 6.24 -17.47 13.04
CA GLY A 147 5.01 -17.94 13.66
C GLY A 147 3.92 -18.34 12.65
N GLY A 148 4.26 -18.50 11.37
CA GLY A 148 3.36 -18.78 10.27
C GLY A 148 2.80 -17.50 9.65
N GLN A 149 1.96 -17.67 8.63
CA GLN A 149 1.45 -16.55 7.81
C GLN A 149 -0.07 -16.56 7.72
N ILE A 150 -0.65 -15.39 7.61
CA ILE A 150 -2.08 -15.16 7.50
C ILE A 150 -2.34 -14.52 6.15
N ILE A 151 -3.21 -15.13 5.35
CA ILE A 151 -3.59 -14.65 4.02
C ILE A 151 -5.01 -14.15 4.07
N ASP A 152 -5.21 -12.95 3.57
CA ASP A 152 -6.54 -12.34 3.46
C ASP A 152 -6.57 -11.27 2.36
N ALA A 153 -7.77 -10.83 2.00
CA ALA A 153 -7.99 -9.79 1.01
C ALA A 153 -8.99 -8.73 1.50
N THR A 154 -8.73 -7.49 1.16
CA THR A 154 -9.68 -6.41 1.41
C THR A 154 -10.04 -5.70 0.12
N ILE A 155 -11.31 -5.26 0.04
CA ILE A 155 -11.77 -4.42 -1.07
C ILE A 155 -11.30 -3.00 -0.82
N VAL A 156 -10.71 -2.40 -1.86
CA VAL A 156 -10.36 -0.99 -1.95
C VAL A 156 -11.27 -0.37 -3.00
N SER A 157 -12.20 0.46 -2.56
CA SER A 157 -13.22 1.03 -3.43
C SER A 157 -12.63 2.04 -4.41
N ALA A 158 -13.17 2.08 -5.63
CA ALA A 158 -12.97 3.17 -6.58
C ALA A 158 -14.27 4.01 -6.68
N PRO A 159 -14.22 5.24 -7.17
CA PRO A 159 -15.40 6.04 -7.44
C PRO A 159 -16.35 5.28 -8.36
N LYS A 160 -17.59 5.09 -7.92
CA LYS A 160 -18.60 4.36 -8.70
C LYS A 160 -18.85 5.04 -10.04
N GLN A 161 -18.94 4.23 -11.07
CA GLN A 161 -19.20 4.69 -12.42
C GLN A 161 -20.57 4.17 -12.89
N HIS A 162 -21.31 5.04 -13.55
CA HIS A 162 -22.57 4.69 -14.21
C HIS A 162 -22.23 4.31 -15.65
N ASN A 163 -22.15 3.02 -15.91
CA ASN A 163 -21.98 2.43 -17.24
C ASN A 163 -23.24 1.65 -17.59
N SER A 164 -23.59 1.56 -18.86
CA SER A 164 -24.63 0.65 -19.31
C SER A 164 -24.18 -0.81 -19.12
N ARG A 165 -25.13 -1.74 -19.25
CA ARG A 165 -24.78 -3.17 -19.22
C ARG A 165 -23.91 -3.54 -20.41
N GLU A 166 -24.18 -3.01 -21.57
CA GLU A 166 -23.43 -3.21 -22.81
C GLU A 166 -22.00 -2.66 -22.69
N ASP A 167 -21.85 -1.42 -22.15
CA ASP A 167 -20.51 -0.87 -21.85
C ASP A 167 -19.70 -1.81 -20.96
N ASN A 168 -20.33 -2.36 -19.90
CA ASN A 168 -19.62 -3.24 -18.98
C ASN A 168 -19.25 -4.59 -19.61
N GLU A 169 -20.05 -5.12 -20.54
CA GLU A 169 -19.73 -6.32 -21.29
C GLU A 169 -18.54 -6.07 -22.22
N THR A 170 -18.57 -5.00 -23.02
CA THR A 170 -17.46 -4.58 -23.89
C THR A 170 -16.15 -4.39 -23.10
N ILE A 171 -16.22 -3.76 -21.92
CA ILE A 171 -15.04 -3.57 -21.05
C ILE A 171 -14.52 -4.91 -20.52
N LYS A 172 -15.36 -5.89 -20.22
CA LYS A 172 -14.91 -7.22 -19.79
C LYS A 172 -14.17 -7.98 -20.89
N GLU A 173 -14.51 -7.74 -22.13
CA GLU A 173 -13.85 -8.29 -23.32
C GLU A 173 -12.50 -7.59 -23.62
N GLY A 174 -12.15 -6.57 -22.84
CA GLY A 174 -10.92 -5.78 -23.00
C GLY A 174 -11.04 -4.65 -24.00
N GLU A 175 -12.25 -4.41 -24.53
CA GLU A 175 -12.50 -3.38 -25.52
C GLU A 175 -12.99 -2.07 -24.89
N THR A 176 -12.96 -1.00 -25.69
CA THR A 176 -13.52 0.31 -25.30
C THR A 176 -14.84 0.54 -26.03
N PRO A 177 -15.93 0.85 -25.31
CA PRO A 177 -17.21 1.17 -25.93
C PRO A 177 -17.07 2.25 -27.02
N GLU A 178 -17.77 2.08 -28.13
CA GLU A 178 -17.63 2.95 -29.32
C GLU A 178 -17.97 4.41 -29.01
N ASP A 179 -19.04 4.63 -28.21
CA ASP A 179 -19.42 5.96 -27.71
C ASP A 179 -18.32 6.64 -26.89
N TRP A 180 -17.41 5.89 -26.28
CA TRP A 180 -16.31 6.43 -25.52
C TRP A 180 -15.09 6.73 -26.41
N LYS A 181 -14.90 5.97 -27.49
CA LYS A 181 -13.83 6.24 -28.47
C LYS A 181 -14.04 7.60 -29.13
N SER A 182 -15.29 7.96 -29.44
CA SER A 182 -15.65 9.26 -30.02
C SER A 182 -15.60 10.42 -29.02
N LYS A 183 -15.54 10.15 -27.70
CA LYS A 183 -15.54 11.15 -26.61
C LYS A 183 -14.27 11.01 -25.72
N PRO A 184 -13.09 11.49 -26.16
CA PRO A 184 -11.82 11.29 -25.44
C PRO A 184 -11.83 11.75 -23.98
N ALA A 185 -12.53 12.86 -23.67
CA ALA A 185 -12.67 13.37 -22.31
C ALA A 185 -13.41 12.38 -21.40
N LYS A 186 -14.54 11.82 -21.87
CA LYS A 186 -15.30 10.78 -21.16
C LYS A 186 -14.45 9.53 -20.97
N ASN A 187 -13.77 9.08 -22.01
CA ASN A 187 -12.93 7.88 -21.98
C ASN A 187 -11.81 7.97 -20.95
N ARG A 188 -11.15 9.15 -20.81
CA ARG A 188 -10.09 9.38 -19.81
C ARG A 188 -10.58 9.34 -18.37
N GLN A 189 -11.86 9.62 -18.12
CA GLN A 189 -12.47 9.60 -16.80
C GLN A 189 -13.01 8.23 -16.40
N LYS A 190 -13.02 7.27 -17.31
CA LYS A 190 -13.54 5.93 -17.07
C LYS A 190 -12.45 4.97 -16.64
N ASP A 191 -12.66 4.31 -15.51
CA ASP A 191 -11.82 3.23 -15.03
C ASP A 191 -12.28 1.91 -15.67
N LYS A 192 -11.48 1.39 -16.61
CA LYS A 192 -11.78 0.16 -17.35
C LYS A 192 -11.26 -1.09 -16.66
N ASP A 193 -10.44 -0.93 -15.61
CA ASP A 193 -9.83 -2.04 -14.90
C ASP A 193 -10.57 -2.38 -13.61
N ALA A 194 -11.20 -1.38 -12.97
CA ALA A 194 -12.02 -1.62 -11.79
C ALA A 194 -13.25 -2.46 -12.13
N ARG A 195 -13.65 -3.34 -11.22
CA ARG A 195 -14.78 -4.25 -11.39
C ARG A 195 -15.73 -4.21 -10.20
N TRP A 196 -16.97 -4.64 -10.46
CA TRP A 196 -17.96 -4.84 -9.42
C TRP A 196 -17.74 -6.19 -8.72
N THR A 197 -17.92 -6.19 -7.40
CA THR A 197 -18.02 -7.40 -6.57
C THR A 197 -19.12 -7.24 -5.54
N LYS A 198 -19.66 -8.35 -5.05
CA LYS A 198 -20.68 -8.36 -4.00
C LYS A 198 -20.12 -9.02 -2.74
N LYS A 199 -20.22 -8.32 -1.60
CA LYS A 199 -19.84 -8.86 -0.29
C LYS A 199 -20.90 -8.46 0.74
N HIS A 200 -21.42 -9.45 1.48
CA HIS A 200 -22.48 -9.24 2.49
C HIS A 200 -23.65 -8.39 1.94
N GLU A 201 -24.20 -8.80 0.79
CA GLU A 201 -25.30 -8.13 0.08
C GLU A 201 -25.03 -6.70 -0.43
N ARG A 202 -23.86 -6.16 -0.17
CA ARG A 202 -23.44 -4.85 -0.67
C ARG A 202 -22.57 -5.00 -1.92
N SER A 203 -22.81 -4.13 -2.90
CA SER A 203 -22.02 -4.06 -4.12
C SER A 203 -20.91 -3.03 -3.98
N TYR A 204 -19.71 -3.43 -4.36
CA TYR A 204 -18.50 -2.61 -4.34
C TYR A 204 -17.91 -2.54 -5.75
N PHE A 205 -17.44 -1.38 -6.14
CA PHE A 205 -16.70 -1.16 -7.38
C PHE A 205 -15.29 -0.76 -7.06
N GLY A 206 -14.28 -1.44 -7.64
CA GLY A 206 -12.88 -1.11 -7.39
C GLY A 206 -11.93 -2.28 -7.55
N TYR A 207 -11.03 -2.40 -6.59
CA TYR A 207 -9.90 -3.33 -6.56
C TYR A 207 -9.87 -4.15 -5.27
N LYS A 208 -9.01 -5.16 -5.24
CA LYS A 208 -8.68 -5.92 -4.03
C LYS A 208 -7.19 -5.80 -3.73
N ASN A 209 -6.87 -5.63 -2.46
CA ASN A 209 -5.54 -5.77 -1.90
C ASN A 209 -5.45 -7.15 -1.22
N HIS A 210 -4.78 -8.11 -1.86
CA HIS A 210 -4.48 -9.43 -1.31
C HIS A 210 -3.15 -9.32 -0.58
N ILE A 211 -3.07 -9.77 0.67
CA ILE A 211 -1.85 -9.69 1.48
C ILE A 211 -1.54 -10.99 2.19
N GLY A 212 -0.24 -11.28 2.29
CA GLY A 212 0.33 -12.27 3.20
C GLY A 212 1.03 -11.55 4.35
N VAL A 213 0.61 -11.84 5.58
CA VAL A 213 1.08 -11.17 6.80
C VAL A 213 1.77 -12.18 7.70
N ASP A 214 2.94 -11.87 8.26
CA ASP A 214 3.53 -12.72 9.28
C ASP A 214 2.74 -12.62 10.61
N ARG A 215 2.53 -13.78 11.23
CA ARG A 215 1.75 -13.86 12.46
C ARG A 215 2.42 -13.14 13.64
N ARG A 216 3.74 -13.15 13.73
CA ARG A 216 4.49 -12.66 14.90
C ARG A 216 4.47 -11.14 14.97
N HIS A 217 4.93 -10.48 13.90
CA HIS A 217 5.15 -9.03 13.88
C HIS A 217 4.01 -8.27 13.21
N LYS A 218 3.15 -8.95 12.44
CA LYS A 218 2.04 -8.39 11.64
C LYS A 218 2.53 -7.45 10.52
N PHE A 219 3.72 -7.72 9.94
CA PHE A 219 4.13 -7.05 8.71
C PHE A 219 3.46 -7.69 7.51
N VAL A 220 3.06 -6.89 6.54
CA VAL A 220 2.75 -7.36 5.20
C VAL A 220 4.07 -7.82 4.57
N ARG A 221 4.14 -9.09 4.16
CA ARG A 221 5.35 -9.68 3.55
C ARG A 221 5.25 -9.78 2.05
N ARG A 222 4.04 -10.04 1.57
CA ARG A 222 3.70 -10.08 0.14
C ARG A 222 2.35 -9.41 -0.06
N TYR A 223 2.16 -8.79 -1.20
CA TYR A 223 0.87 -8.29 -1.61
C TYR A 223 0.69 -8.38 -3.12
N VAL A 224 -0.54 -8.49 -3.55
CA VAL A 224 -0.94 -8.42 -4.97
C VAL A 224 -2.24 -7.63 -5.08
N VAL A 225 -2.32 -6.79 -6.09
CA VAL A 225 -3.53 -6.03 -6.40
C VAL A 225 -4.24 -6.64 -7.59
N SER A 226 -5.54 -6.83 -7.49
CA SER A 226 -6.39 -7.26 -8.59
C SER A 226 -7.63 -6.37 -8.70
N ASP A 227 -8.37 -6.50 -9.78
CA ASP A 227 -9.74 -5.98 -9.80
C ASP A 227 -10.62 -6.71 -8.76
N ALA A 228 -11.72 -6.09 -8.36
CA ALA A 228 -12.54 -6.62 -7.27
C ALA A 228 -13.33 -7.89 -7.64
N SER A 229 -13.44 -8.27 -8.91
CA SER A 229 -14.16 -9.47 -9.34
C SER A 229 -13.33 -10.75 -9.19
N VAL A 230 -12.02 -10.64 -9.17
CA VAL A 230 -11.11 -11.80 -9.02
C VAL A 230 -11.39 -12.50 -7.69
N HIS A 231 -11.58 -13.83 -7.73
CA HIS A 231 -11.79 -14.61 -6.52
C HIS A 231 -10.49 -14.71 -5.71
N ASP A 232 -10.61 -14.56 -4.38
CA ASP A 232 -9.47 -14.45 -3.49
C ASP A 232 -8.52 -15.66 -3.58
N SER A 233 -9.06 -16.87 -3.79
CA SER A 233 -8.26 -18.10 -3.95
C SER A 233 -7.32 -18.08 -5.17
N GLN A 234 -7.62 -17.31 -6.21
CA GLN A 234 -6.77 -17.21 -7.41
C GLN A 234 -5.46 -16.46 -7.12
N LYS A 235 -5.43 -15.65 -6.07
CA LYS A 235 -4.26 -14.85 -5.65
C LYS A 235 -3.56 -15.43 -4.41
N PHE A 236 -3.96 -16.62 -3.99
CA PHE A 236 -3.45 -17.24 -2.78
C PHE A 236 -1.94 -17.51 -2.83
N GLU A 237 -1.45 -18.06 -3.94
CA GLU A 237 -0.02 -18.41 -4.10
C GLU A 237 0.86 -17.18 -4.24
N ASP A 238 0.34 -16.13 -4.90
CA ASP A 238 1.09 -14.90 -5.16
C ASP A 238 1.46 -14.16 -3.86
N VAL A 239 0.72 -14.41 -2.77
CA VAL A 239 0.94 -13.77 -1.47
C VAL A 239 1.55 -14.68 -0.40
N LEU A 240 1.93 -15.92 -0.78
CA LEU A 240 2.70 -16.80 0.09
C LEU A 240 4.17 -16.34 0.15
N ASP A 241 4.72 -16.28 1.35
CA ASP A 241 6.12 -15.92 1.59
C ASP A 241 6.86 -17.00 2.39
N ALA A 242 8.19 -16.93 2.38
CA ALA A 242 9.02 -17.73 3.26
C ALA A 242 8.77 -17.34 4.73
N ASN A 243 8.55 -18.34 5.58
CA ASN A 243 8.28 -18.14 7.00
C ASN A 243 8.98 -19.23 7.81
N THR A 244 9.42 -18.91 9.03
CA THR A 244 10.08 -19.88 9.93
C THR A 244 9.15 -20.98 10.46
N ALA A 245 7.84 -20.81 10.30
CA ALA A 245 6.83 -21.81 10.64
C ALA A 245 5.93 -22.13 9.46
N SER A 246 5.53 -23.39 9.35
CA SER A 246 4.78 -23.92 8.22
C SER A 246 3.28 -23.58 8.22
N ASP A 247 2.72 -23.04 9.31
CA ASP A 247 1.29 -22.82 9.41
C ASP A 247 0.79 -21.67 8.54
N VAL A 248 -0.29 -21.90 7.76
CA VAL A 248 -0.92 -20.91 6.86
C VAL A 248 -2.39 -20.77 7.19
N TRP A 249 -2.81 -19.61 7.67
CA TRP A 249 -4.21 -19.29 8.00
C TRP A 249 -4.85 -18.48 6.87
N ALA A 250 -6.06 -18.86 6.50
CA ALA A 250 -6.93 -18.09 5.61
C ALA A 250 -8.41 -18.39 5.94
N ASP A 251 -9.30 -17.63 5.35
CA ASP A 251 -10.73 -17.91 5.49
C ASP A 251 -11.17 -19.10 4.62
N SER A 252 -12.45 -19.48 4.74
CA SER A 252 -13.00 -20.62 4.01
C SER A 252 -13.14 -20.41 2.50
N ALA A 253 -13.07 -19.17 2.03
CA ALA A 253 -13.13 -18.87 0.59
C ALA A 253 -11.85 -19.33 -0.14
N TYR A 254 -10.73 -19.42 0.58
CA TYR A 254 -9.47 -19.93 0.04
C TYR A 254 -9.39 -21.46 0.02
N ARG A 255 -10.34 -22.17 0.63
CA ARG A 255 -10.26 -23.60 0.75
C ARG A 255 -10.71 -24.31 -0.52
N SER A 256 -9.80 -25.05 -1.16
CA SER A 256 -10.04 -25.99 -2.24
C SER A 256 -9.05 -27.14 -2.13
N ASP A 257 -9.35 -28.27 -2.77
CA ASP A 257 -8.44 -29.42 -2.78
C ASP A 257 -7.12 -29.05 -3.47
N GLU A 258 -7.18 -28.22 -4.50
CA GLU A 258 -5.99 -27.69 -5.21
C GLU A 258 -5.09 -26.88 -4.25
N VAL A 259 -5.65 -25.97 -3.46
CA VAL A 259 -4.88 -25.16 -2.49
C VAL A 259 -4.28 -26.04 -1.39
N GLU A 260 -5.04 -27.02 -0.89
CA GLU A 260 -4.54 -27.95 0.13
C GLU A 260 -3.36 -28.79 -0.42
N GLU A 261 -3.46 -29.27 -1.67
CA GLU A 261 -2.39 -30.02 -2.32
C GLU A 261 -1.14 -29.16 -2.57
N LYS A 262 -1.31 -27.92 -3.01
CA LYS A 262 -0.21 -26.96 -3.20
C LYS A 262 0.49 -26.64 -1.88
N LEU A 263 -0.24 -26.45 -0.79
CA LEU A 263 0.34 -26.26 0.53
C LEU A 263 1.14 -27.49 0.97
N ALA A 264 0.57 -28.69 0.79
CA ALA A 264 1.23 -29.93 1.16
C ALA A 264 2.54 -30.14 0.37
N LYS A 265 2.55 -29.87 -0.95
CA LYS A 265 3.75 -29.94 -1.81
C LYS A 265 4.87 -28.99 -1.34
N ARG A 266 4.50 -27.85 -0.74
CA ARG A 266 5.45 -26.89 -0.15
C ARG A 266 5.82 -27.18 1.31
N GLY A 267 5.36 -28.29 1.89
CA GLY A 267 5.56 -28.62 3.30
C GLY A 267 4.84 -27.67 4.27
N LEU A 268 3.85 -26.91 3.78
CA LEU A 268 3.08 -25.97 4.58
C LEU A 268 1.85 -26.67 5.19
N LYS A 269 1.49 -26.25 6.41
CA LYS A 269 0.34 -26.80 7.16
C LYS A 269 -0.86 -25.88 6.98
N SER A 270 -1.91 -26.40 6.33
CA SER A 270 -3.16 -25.67 6.17
C SER A 270 -3.87 -25.47 7.52
N ARG A 271 -4.11 -24.21 7.84
CA ARG A 271 -5.00 -23.74 8.91
C ARG A 271 -6.19 -22.96 8.33
N ILE A 272 -6.51 -23.22 7.07
CA ILE A 272 -7.65 -22.60 6.38
C ILE A 272 -8.95 -23.07 7.03
N HIS A 273 -9.91 -22.17 7.23
CA HIS A 273 -11.21 -22.50 7.79
C HIS A 273 -11.90 -23.60 6.99
N ARG A 274 -12.54 -24.53 7.69
CA ARG A 274 -13.40 -25.53 7.06
C ARG A 274 -14.75 -24.92 6.76
N ARG A 275 -15.28 -25.22 5.56
CA ARG A 275 -16.59 -24.76 5.09
C ARG A 275 -17.61 -25.86 5.28
N ALA A 276 -18.84 -25.49 5.71
CA ALA A 276 -19.99 -26.36 5.64
C ALA A 276 -20.50 -26.46 4.19
N TYR A 277 -20.90 -27.62 3.77
CA TYR A 277 -21.58 -27.85 2.48
C TYR A 277 -23.04 -28.21 2.72
N ARG A 278 -23.89 -28.10 1.68
CA ARG A 278 -25.34 -28.33 1.77
C ARG A 278 -25.69 -29.67 2.46
N ASN A 279 -24.93 -30.71 2.20
CA ASN A 279 -25.16 -32.06 2.70
C ASN A 279 -24.15 -32.51 3.78
N ARG A 280 -23.23 -31.61 4.22
CA ARG A 280 -22.20 -31.94 5.21
C ARG A 280 -21.97 -30.77 6.15
N LYS A 281 -22.65 -30.82 7.31
CA LYS A 281 -22.44 -29.85 8.38
C LYS A 281 -21.06 -30.06 9.03
N LEU A 282 -20.52 -28.99 9.61
CA LEU A 282 -19.27 -29.11 10.41
C LEU A 282 -19.57 -29.85 11.71
N SER A 283 -18.67 -30.78 12.08
CA SER A 283 -18.67 -31.39 13.40
C SER A 283 -18.30 -30.37 14.48
N GLU A 284 -18.65 -30.66 15.75
CA GLU A 284 -18.29 -29.77 16.87
C GLU A 284 -16.78 -29.55 16.99
N ALA A 285 -15.98 -30.59 16.78
CA ALA A 285 -14.52 -30.48 16.73
C ALA A 285 -14.04 -29.54 15.60
N GLN A 286 -14.69 -29.58 14.44
CA GLN A 286 -14.37 -28.68 13.31
C GLN A 286 -14.77 -27.23 13.59
N LYS A 287 -15.90 -27.00 14.25
CA LYS A 287 -16.34 -25.67 14.69
C LYS A 287 -15.38 -25.10 15.72
N ALA A 288 -14.98 -25.86 16.74
CA ALA A 288 -13.99 -25.48 17.74
C ALA A 288 -12.63 -25.13 17.09
N ALA A 289 -12.18 -25.97 16.15
CA ALA A 289 -10.96 -25.68 15.37
C ALA A 289 -11.09 -24.39 14.55
N ASN A 290 -12.22 -24.12 13.93
CA ASN A 290 -12.45 -22.85 13.19
C ASN A 290 -12.44 -21.65 14.15
N THR A 291 -13.01 -21.75 15.35
CA THR A 291 -12.94 -20.69 16.37
C THR A 291 -11.50 -20.37 16.76
N THR A 292 -10.65 -21.38 16.96
CA THR A 292 -9.23 -21.20 17.25
C THR A 292 -8.50 -20.53 16.08
N ARG A 293 -8.80 -20.93 14.85
CA ARG A 293 -8.24 -20.31 13.62
C ARG A 293 -8.68 -18.86 13.45
N SER A 294 -9.95 -18.54 13.75
CA SER A 294 -10.47 -17.17 13.71
C SER A 294 -9.70 -16.23 14.64
N ARG A 295 -9.35 -16.67 15.85
CA ARG A 295 -8.54 -15.86 16.80
C ARG A 295 -7.16 -15.49 16.21
N VAL A 296 -6.56 -16.40 15.45
CA VAL A 296 -5.28 -16.10 14.77
C VAL A 296 -5.51 -15.17 13.59
N ARG A 297 -6.52 -15.45 12.76
CA ARG A 297 -6.84 -14.66 11.56
C ARG A 297 -7.24 -13.23 11.89
N ALA A 298 -7.90 -12.99 13.01
CA ALA A 298 -8.26 -11.64 13.47
C ALA A 298 -7.05 -10.67 13.53
N ARG A 299 -5.83 -11.17 13.53
CA ARG A 299 -4.62 -10.31 13.47
C ARG A 299 -4.48 -9.56 12.13
N VAL A 300 -4.97 -10.12 11.02
CA VAL A 300 -4.95 -9.40 9.74
C VAL A 300 -6.00 -8.30 9.69
N GLU A 301 -7.08 -8.43 10.45
CA GLU A 301 -8.11 -7.39 10.58
C GLU A 301 -7.52 -6.10 11.20
N HIS A 302 -6.54 -6.23 12.12
CA HIS A 302 -5.81 -5.07 12.63
C HIS A 302 -4.97 -4.38 11.55
N VAL A 303 -4.38 -5.15 10.62
CA VAL A 303 -3.64 -4.58 9.47
C VAL A 303 -4.58 -3.75 8.61
N PHE A 304 -5.68 -4.34 8.18
CA PHE A 304 -6.68 -3.63 7.38
C PHE A 304 -7.36 -2.49 8.14
N GLY A 305 -7.59 -2.67 9.45
CA GLY A 305 -8.13 -1.62 10.32
C GLY A 305 -7.21 -0.39 10.38
N ASP A 306 -5.90 -0.58 10.54
CA ASP A 306 -4.95 0.52 10.53
C ASP A 306 -4.87 1.21 9.15
N GLN A 307 -4.86 0.42 8.06
CA GLN A 307 -4.89 0.98 6.70
C GLN A 307 -6.16 1.79 6.43
N LYS A 308 -7.33 1.28 6.83
CA LYS A 308 -8.62 1.96 6.57
C LYS A 308 -8.87 3.14 7.51
N ASN A 309 -8.70 2.95 8.80
CA ASN A 309 -9.04 3.95 9.82
C ASN A 309 -7.86 4.87 10.11
N GLY A 310 -6.67 4.32 10.30
CA GLY A 310 -5.46 5.09 10.59
C GLY A 310 -4.94 5.86 9.40
N MET A 311 -4.94 5.25 8.21
CA MET A 311 -4.43 5.86 6.97
C MET A 311 -5.55 6.29 6.01
N ARG A 312 -6.83 6.03 6.31
CA ARG A 312 -8.01 6.34 5.47
C ARG A 312 -7.92 5.75 4.05
N ALA A 313 -7.22 4.63 3.88
CA ALA A 313 -6.88 4.04 2.58
C ALA A 313 -7.97 3.08 2.05
N GLU A 314 -9.24 3.31 2.36
CA GLU A 314 -10.37 2.49 1.90
C GLU A 314 -10.83 2.81 0.47
N ILE A 315 -10.33 3.93 -0.10
CA ILE A 315 -10.70 4.38 -1.44
C ILE A 315 -9.48 4.78 -2.27
N VAL A 316 -9.44 4.31 -3.52
CA VAL A 316 -8.49 4.73 -4.55
C VAL A 316 -9.21 5.59 -5.58
N ARG A 317 -8.73 6.82 -5.77
CA ARG A 317 -9.29 7.77 -6.76
C ARG A 317 -8.50 7.76 -8.09
N ALA A 318 -7.42 6.98 -8.16
CA ALA A 318 -6.66 6.81 -9.40
C ALA A 318 -7.41 5.89 -10.38
N ILE A 319 -7.30 6.17 -11.66
CA ILE A 319 -7.92 5.41 -12.76
C ILE A 319 -6.92 4.39 -13.28
N GLY A 320 -7.34 3.14 -13.39
CA GLY A 320 -6.57 2.03 -13.95
C GLY A 320 -5.75 1.26 -12.92
N ILE A 321 -5.56 -0.04 -13.20
CA ILE A 321 -4.91 -1.01 -12.29
C ILE A 321 -3.48 -0.62 -11.94
N VAL A 322 -2.73 -0.05 -12.86
CA VAL A 322 -1.32 0.34 -12.66
C VAL A 322 -1.20 1.42 -11.58
N ARG A 323 -2.03 2.47 -11.66
CA ARG A 323 -2.07 3.54 -10.65
C ARG A 323 -2.66 3.08 -9.34
N ALA A 324 -3.70 2.23 -9.40
CA ALA A 324 -4.30 1.64 -8.22
C ALA A 324 -3.29 0.76 -7.47
N SER A 325 -2.52 -0.08 -8.19
CA SER A 325 -1.46 -0.91 -7.62
C SER A 325 -0.37 -0.06 -6.97
N CYS A 326 0.05 1.03 -7.61
CA CYS A 326 1.00 1.98 -7.03
C CYS A 326 0.47 2.57 -5.70
N LYS A 327 -0.77 3.05 -5.68
CA LYS A 327 -1.39 3.64 -4.47
C LYS A 327 -1.56 2.61 -3.35
N ILE A 328 -2.04 1.42 -3.67
CA ILE A 328 -2.25 0.34 -2.69
C ILE A 328 -0.90 -0.19 -2.19
N GLY A 329 0.08 -0.36 -3.07
CA GLY A 329 1.43 -0.76 -2.70
C GLY A 329 2.11 0.24 -1.76
N MET A 330 1.99 1.54 -2.04
CA MET A 330 2.45 2.60 -1.14
C MET A 330 1.74 2.52 0.23
N THR A 331 0.45 2.21 0.27
CA THR A 331 -0.26 1.99 1.54
C THR A 331 0.32 0.82 2.33
N ASN A 332 0.61 -0.31 1.68
CA ASN A 332 1.22 -1.47 2.32
C ASN A 332 2.64 -1.15 2.83
N LEU A 333 3.45 -0.45 2.05
CA LEU A 333 4.79 -0.01 2.43
C LEU A 333 4.76 0.91 3.65
N VAL A 334 3.91 1.94 3.62
CA VAL A 334 3.80 2.91 4.73
C VAL A 334 3.18 2.28 5.98
N TYR A 335 2.26 1.32 5.82
CA TYR A 335 1.81 0.50 6.94
C TYR A 335 2.99 -0.24 7.60
N ASN A 336 3.86 -0.87 6.82
CA ASN A 336 5.04 -1.56 7.36
C ASN A 336 5.99 -0.58 8.06
N MET A 337 6.22 0.63 7.54
CA MET A 337 7.01 1.66 8.20
C MET A 337 6.42 2.03 9.57
N ARG A 338 5.11 2.30 9.63
CA ARG A 338 4.40 2.58 10.90
C ARG A 338 4.49 1.41 11.87
N ARG A 339 4.31 0.19 11.37
CA ARG A 339 4.38 -1.02 12.19
C ARG A 339 5.77 -1.23 12.77
N PHE A 340 6.81 -0.95 11.99
CA PHE A 340 8.20 -0.99 12.45
C PHE A 340 8.43 -0.02 13.61
N ILE A 341 8.07 1.25 13.46
CA ILE A 341 8.18 2.27 14.50
C ILE A 341 7.47 1.83 15.79
N PHE A 342 6.25 1.32 15.65
CA PHE A 342 5.50 0.83 16.80
C PHE A 342 6.24 -0.30 17.55
N LEU A 343 6.84 -1.25 16.82
CA LEU A 343 7.54 -2.37 17.44
C LEU A 343 8.84 -1.93 18.12
N GLU A 344 9.59 -1.00 17.53
CA GLU A 344 10.80 -0.43 18.12
C GLU A 344 10.48 0.31 19.43
N ARG A 345 9.46 1.18 19.43
CA ARG A 345 9.00 1.86 20.65
C ARG A 345 8.59 0.86 21.75
N MET A 346 7.86 -0.19 21.39
CA MET A 346 7.49 -1.22 22.36
C MET A 346 8.71 -1.98 22.90
N ALA A 347 9.74 -2.20 22.09
CA ALA A 347 10.98 -2.84 22.51
C ALA A 347 11.81 -1.93 23.44
N GLU A 348 11.82 -0.62 23.19
CA GLU A 348 12.46 0.38 24.07
C GLU A 348 11.77 0.47 25.44
N MET A 349 10.42 0.48 25.45
CA MET A 349 9.65 0.50 26.72
C MET A 349 9.78 -0.77 27.56
N ALA A 350 10.19 -1.89 26.95
CA ALA A 350 10.35 -3.18 27.61
C ALA A 350 11.79 -3.41 28.16
N ARG A 351 12.72 -2.51 27.91
CA ARG A 351 14.10 -2.48 28.42
C ARG A 351 14.20 -1.66 29.70
#